data_87379f45878cc0c5907b4c9e8c1fca6c
#
_entry.id   87379f45878cc0c5907b4c9e8c1fca6c
#
_cell.length_a   1.000
_cell.length_b   1.000
_cell.length_c   1.000
_cell.angle_alpha   90.00
_cell.angle_beta   90.00
_cell.angle_gamma   90.00
#
_symmetry.space_group_name_H-M   'P 1'
#
loop_
_entity.id
_entity.type
_entity.pdbx_description
1 polymer ?
#
loop_
_entity_poly.entity_id
_entity_poly.type
_entity_poly.pdbx_seq_one_letter_code
_entity_poly.pdbx_strand_id
1 'polypeptide(L)'
;MKRFISLKSLLAKFLFINLFFFSILTLATYSYLQSIEPELVNNKKKEHSKLIKNIALNMELQRTPYKRDNLKSFLANYKYLLPNINQIRIYDSKKQIIADVHSLDINAKPFYKVPEVQEKKLTTDNIPDTSDLTTQQEEKLLNKIISDNLNILGSDKVLTFSKKIKENFIVVSLSSLVLNNENKGFIVITEDSNDIQNAVIERKNFVIRTALSVAAIILIFSIFLNANIIKPIRILGRYTSSASSDHPDNKIINRINLRPDEIGNLSRSLSGMTNNLYKRIEFAERFASDLTHEIRNPLASLKAASELLPNAKDS
;
A
#
# COMPACT_ATOMS: atom_id res chain seq x y z
N MET A 1 8.02 -33.01 11.35
CA MET A 1 8.74 -33.35 10.11
C MET A 1 8.69 -32.18 9.16
N LYS A 2 9.75 -31.36 9.10
CA LYS A 2 9.86 -30.14 8.29
C LYS A 2 10.10 -30.54 6.82
N ARG A 3 9.07 -30.54 5.97
CA ARG A 3 9.28 -30.52 4.53
C ARG A 3 9.67 -29.08 4.15
N PHE A 4 10.94 -28.78 4.10
CA PHE A 4 11.47 -27.66 3.36
C PHE A 4 10.94 -27.77 1.93
N ILE A 5 10.12 -26.80 1.52
CA ILE A 5 9.66 -26.68 0.14
C ILE A 5 10.92 -26.49 -0.70
N SER A 6 11.34 -27.55 -1.38
CA SER A 6 12.50 -27.48 -2.26
C SER A 6 12.22 -26.40 -3.32
N LEU A 7 13.05 -25.35 -3.38
CA LEU A 7 13.02 -24.31 -4.41
C LEU A 7 13.12 -24.86 -5.85
N LYS A 8 13.41 -26.16 -5.99
CA LYS A 8 13.40 -26.89 -7.27
C LYS A 8 11.99 -27.18 -7.80
N SER A 9 10.96 -27.12 -6.95
CA SER A 9 9.57 -27.32 -7.36
C SER A 9 9.03 -26.08 -8.07
N LEU A 10 8.38 -26.25 -9.22
CA LEU A 10 7.72 -25.19 -10.01
C LEU A 10 6.70 -24.43 -9.17
N LEU A 11 6.00 -25.11 -8.26
CA LEU A 11 5.07 -24.52 -7.29
C LEU A 11 5.80 -23.60 -6.29
N ALA A 12 6.97 -24.00 -5.79
CA ALA A 12 7.74 -23.20 -4.85
C ALA A 12 8.23 -21.90 -5.52
N LYS A 13 8.70 -21.98 -6.77
CA LYS A 13 9.10 -20.81 -7.56
C LYS A 13 7.91 -19.87 -7.79
N PHE A 14 6.76 -20.42 -8.15
CA PHE A 14 5.54 -19.65 -8.35
C PHE A 14 5.06 -18.93 -7.07
N LEU A 15 5.05 -19.64 -5.93
CA LEU A 15 4.72 -19.03 -4.63
C LEU A 15 5.72 -17.95 -4.23
N PHE A 16 7.01 -18.17 -4.49
CA PHE A 16 8.05 -17.19 -4.19
C PHE A 16 7.89 -15.92 -5.02
N ILE A 17 7.59 -16.06 -6.31
CA ILE A 17 7.33 -14.91 -7.20
C ILE A 17 6.11 -14.12 -6.71
N ASN A 18 5.00 -14.81 -6.38
CA ASN A 18 3.81 -14.13 -5.84
C ASN A 18 4.11 -13.41 -4.51
N LEU A 19 4.84 -14.06 -3.60
CA LEU A 19 5.25 -13.46 -2.33
C LEU A 19 6.12 -12.21 -2.56
N PHE A 20 7.02 -12.26 -3.54
CA PHE A 20 7.85 -11.12 -3.91
C PHE A 20 7.03 -9.92 -4.41
N PHE A 21 6.09 -10.16 -5.35
CA PHE A 21 5.19 -9.09 -5.81
C PHE A 21 4.33 -8.53 -4.69
N PHE A 22 3.85 -9.39 -3.79
CA PHE A 22 3.07 -8.97 -2.62
C PHE A 22 3.88 -8.09 -1.68
N SER A 23 5.15 -8.44 -1.47
CA SER A 23 6.08 -7.66 -0.65
C SER A 23 6.34 -6.27 -1.26
N ILE A 24 6.54 -6.19 -2.57
CA ILE A 24 6.72 -4.91 -3.28
C ILE A 24 5.46 -4.06 -3.16
N LEU A 25 4.28 -4.63 -3.41
CA LEU A 25 3.01 -3.92 -3.29
C LEU A 25 2.81 -3.35 -1.89
N THR A 26 3.07 -4.15 -0.87
CA THR A 26 2.96 -3.73 0.54
C THR A 26 3.93 -2.59 0.86
N LEU A 27 5.18 -2.70 0.42
CA LEU A 27 6.20 -1.67 0.63
C LEU A 27 5.83 -0.36 -0.08
N ALA A 28 5.40 -0.44 -1.33
CA ALA A 28 4.98 0.73 -2.12
C ALA A 28 3.75 1.41 -1.49
N THR A 29 2.75 0.63 -1.08
CA THR A 29 1.56 1.13 -0.38
C THR A 29 1.94 1.83 0.91
N TYR A 30 2.79 1.23 1.74
CA TYR A 30 3.25 1.81 2.99
C TYR A 30 4.00 3.13 2.78
N SER A 31 4.95 3.16 1.83
CA SER A 31 5.71 4.37 1.48
C SER A 31 4.79 5.50 0.99
N TYR A 32 3.83 5.18 0.14
CA TYR A 32 2.85 6.16 -0.36
C TYR A 32 1.98 6.73 0.78
N LEU A 33 1.48 5.86 1.67
CA LEU A 33 0.66 6.29 2.80
C LEU A 33 1.39 7.23 3.75
N GLN A 34 2.71 7.05 3.94
CA GLN A 34 3.52 7.96 4.75
C GLN A 34 3.76 9.32 4.09
N SER A 35 3.70 9.42 2.78
CA SER A 35 3.96 10.68 2.06
C SER A 35 2.75 11.61 1.94
N ILE A 36 1.52 11.11 2.16
CA ILE A 36 0.28 11.88 1.94
C ILE A 36 0.20 13.10 2.85
N GLU A 37 0.36 12.92 4.16
CA GLU A 37 0.22 14.01 5.14
C GLU A 37 1.30 15.09 4.98
N PRO A 38 2.61 14.76 4.89
CA PRO A 38 3.65 15.75 4.65
C PRO A 38 3.46 16.55 3.36
N GLU A 39 2.94 15.93 2.29
CA GLU A 39 2.67 16.60 1.03
C GLU A 39 1.59 17.68 1.18
N LEU A 40 0.46 17.34 1.83
CA LEU A 40 -0.63 18.27 2.07
C LEU A 40 -0.21 19.43 2.99
N VAL A 41 0.54 19.14 4.05
CA VAL A 41 1.08 20.17 4.95
C VAL A 41 2.08 21.07 4.20
N ASN A 42 2.89 20.53 3.30
CA ASN A 42 3.81 21.34 2.50
C ASN A 42 3.09 22.26 1.51
N ASN A 43 1.94 21.84 0.98
CA ASN A 43 1.10 22.70 0.16
C ASN A 43 0.53 23.87 0.97
N LYS A 44 0.04 23.60 2.19
CA LYS A 44 -0.39 24.66 3.12
C LYS A 44 0.75 25.60 3.51
N LYS A 45 1.96 25.08 3.70
CA LYS A 45 3.15 25.91 3.91
C LYS A 45 3.37 26.92 2.77
N LYS A 46 3.20 26.49 1.52
CA LYS A 46 3.34 27.38 0.35
C LYS A 46 2.24 28.44 0.33
N GLU A 47 1.00 28.05 0.64
CA GLU A 47 -0.15 28.98 0.73
C GLU A 47 0.06 30.01 1.83
N HIS A 48 0.38 29.58 3.05
CA HIS A 48 0.66 30.46 4.17
C HIS A 48 1.87 31.38 3.92
N SER A 49 2.91 30.88 3.26
CA SER A 49 4.08 31.70 2.89
C SER A 49 3.69 32.84 1.93
N LYS A 50 2.86 32.56 0.92
CA LYS A 50 2.32 33.60 0.02
C LYS A 50 1.44 34.58 0.78
N LEU A 51 0.59 34.09 1.67
CA LEU A 51 -0.29 34.91 2.48
C LEU A 51 0.50 35.85 3.40
N ILE A 52 1.52 35.35 4.09
CA ILE A 52 2.37 36.17 4.98
C ILE A 52 3.06 37.28 4.18
N LYS A 53 3.59 36.97 2.98
CA LYS A 53 4.19 37.97 2.09
C LYS A 53 3.17 39.02 1.66
N ASN A 54 1.95 38.61 1.33
CA ASN A 54 0.90 39.52 0.95
C ASN A 54 0.45 40.42 2.12
N ILE A 55 0.36 39.87 3.33
CA ILE A 55 0.08 40.65 4.54
C ILE A 55 1.17 41.71 4.75
N ALA A 56 2.45 41.32 4.71
CA ALA A 56 3.57 42.22 4.87
C ALA A 56 3.56 43.34 3.81
N LEU A 57 3.40 42.97 2.53
CA LEU A 57 3.33 43.94 1.43
C LEU A 57 2.17 44.94 1.59
N ASN A 58 0.99 44.47 1.97
CA ASN A 58 -0.17 45.34 2.17
C ASN A 58 0.01 46.23 3.40
N MET A 59 0.66 45.78 4.46
CA MET A 59 1.03 46.62 5.59
C MET A 59 1.96 47.76 5.19
N GLU A 60 2.94 47.49 4.30
CA GLU A 60 3.84 48.50 3.73
C GLU A 60 3.09 49.48 2.83
N LEU A 61 2.30 48.99 1.89
CA LEU A 61 1.56 49.82 0.94
C LEU A 61 0.55 50.79 1.65
N GLN A 62 -0.14 50.28 2.67
CA GLN A 62 -1.07 51.07 3.46
C GLN A 62 -0.38 51.92 4.53
N ARG A 63 0.95 51.83 4.65
CA ARG A 63 1.73 52.51 5.72
C ARG A 63 1.15 52.27 7.10
N THR A 64 0.72 51.04 7.38
CA THR A 64 0.05 50.67 8.62
C THR A 64 0.98 50.94 9.81
N PRO A 65 0.63 51.79 10.77
CA PRO A 65 1.47 52.05 11.93
C PRO A 65 1.64 50.78 12.76
N TYR A 66 2.88 50.50 13.18
CA TYR A 66 3.22 49.30 13.98
C TYR A 66 2.80 49.48 15.44
N LYS A 67 1.49 49.72 15.65
CA LYS A 67 0.85 49.88 16.95
C LYS A 67 -0.27 48.83 17.10
N ARG A 68 -0.52 48.40 18.32
CA ARG A 68 -1.45 47.32 18.66
C ARG A 68 -2.83 47.48 17.99
N ASP A 69 -3.47 48.63 18.15
CA ASP A 69 -4.83 48.82 17.66
C ASP A 69 -4.91 48.87 16.13
N ASN A 70 -3.93 49.49 15.49
CA ASN A 70 -3.86 49.58 14.02
C ASN A 70 -3.57 48.22 13.41
N LEU A 71 -2.67 47.43 14.01
CA LEU A 71 -2.38 46.09 13.57
C LEU A 71 -3.58 45.16 13.77
N LYS A 72 -4.28 45.27 14.91
CA LYS A 72 -5.50 44.50 15.18
C LYS A 72 -6.58 44.80 14.16
N SER A 73 -6.84 46.08 13.87
CA SER A 73 -7.84 46.52 12.87
C SER A 73 -7.46 46.07 11.45
N PHE A 74 -6.18 46.18 11.07
CA PHE A 74 -5.69 45.71 9.78
C PHE A 74 -5.86 44.21 9.62
N LEU A 75 -5.42 43.42 10.60
CA LEU A 75 -5.56 41.98 10.58
C LEU A 75 -7.01 41.51 10.61
N ALA A 76 -7.88 42.19 11.32
CA ALA A 76 -9.32 41.89 11.36
C ALA A 76 -9.94 42.00 9.96
N ASN A 77 -9.62 43.10 9.23
CA ASN A 77 -10.05 43.26 7.85
C ASN A 77 -9.50 42.18 6.91
N TYR A 78 -8.24 41.82 7.10
CA TYR A 78 -7.60 40.76 6.33
C TYR A 78 -8.19 39.38 6.63
N LYS A 79 -8.47 39.10 7.90
CA LYS A 79 -9.07 37.85 8.36
C LYS A 79 -10.47 37.64 7.75
N TYR A 80 -11.24 38.70 7.56
CA TYR A 80 -12.55 38.63 6.92
C TYR A 80 -12.50 38.03 5.50
N LEU A 81 -11.39 38.26 4.78
CA LEU A 81 -11.15 37.71 3.45
C LEU A 81 -10.65 36.26 3.45
N LEU A 82 -10.35 35.70 4.63
CA LEU A 82 -9.69 34.39 4.78
C LEU A 82 -10.47 33.52 5.78
N PRO A 83 -11.63 32.99 5.37
CA PRO A 83 -12.52 32.26 6.28
C PRO A 83 -11.91 31.04 6.95
N ASN A 84 -10.97 30.37 6.27
CA ASN A 84 -10.34 29.13 6.77
C ASN A 84 -9.26 29.36 7.83
N ILE A 85 -8.81 30.62 8.02
CA ILE A 85 -7.79 30.92 9.01
C ILE A 85 -8.47 31.20 10.34
N ASN A 86 -8.10 30.46 11.38
CA ASN A 86 -8.68 30.62 12.72
C ASN A 86 -8.10 31.83 13.42
N GLN A 87 -6.78 32.01 13.33
CA GLN A 87 -6.09 33.01 14.09
C GLN A 87 -4.85 33.54 13.37
N ILE A 88 -4.63 34.85 13.47
CA ILE A 88 -3.42 35.52 13.02
C ILE A 88 -2.86 36.30 14.21
N ARG A 89 -1.63 36.01 14.58
CA ARG A 89 -0.90 36.69 15.65
C ARG A 89 0.36 37.37 15.12
N ILE A 90 0.62 38.58 15.64
CA ILE A 90 1.91 39.27 15.43
C ILE A 90 2.61 39.37 16.76
N TYR A 91 3.86 38.98 16.77
CA TYR A 91 4.77 39.06 17.89
C TYR A 91 5.85 40.11 17.59
N ASP A 92 6.30 40.82 18.61
CA ASP A 92 7.45 41.72 18.51
C ASP A 92 8.80 40.94 18.46
N SER A 93 9.89 41.69 18.34
CA SER A 93 11.23 41.11 18.37
C SER A 93 11.58 40.48 19.72
N LYS A 94 10.87 40.80 20.79
CA LYS A 94 10.97 40.20 22.13
C LYS A 94 10.03 39.03 22.33
N LYS A 95 9.32 38.60 21.25
CA LYS A 95 8.35 37.48 21.24
C LYS A 95 7.11 37.73 22.12
N GLN A 96 6.76 39.01 22.34
CA GLN A 96 5.51 39.39 23.00
C GLN A 96 4.42 39.60 21.95
N ILE A 97 3.19 39.23 22.26
CA ILE A 97 2.04 39.39 21.36
C ILE A 97 1.69 40.89 21.28
N ILE A 98 1.80 41.46 20.07
CA ILE A 98 1.37 42.82 19.79
C ILE A 98 -0.09 42.83 19.31
N ALA A 99 -0.43 41.92 18.39
CA ALA A 99 -1.76 41.80 17.84
C ALA A 99 -2.18 40.34 17.77
N ASP A 100 -3.41 40.09 18.15
CA ASP A 100 -4.06 38.79 18.08
C ASP A 100 -5.48 38.99 17.54
N VAL A 101 -5.80 38.27 16.46
CA VAL A 101 -7.13 38.29 15.85
C VAL A 101 -7.61 36.88 15.66
N HIS A 102 -8.61 36.51 16.41
CA HIS A 102 -9.27 35.23 16.33
C HIS A 102 -10.54 35.29 15.46
N SER A 103 -10.95 34.15 14.87
CA SER A 103 -12.20 34.09 14.10
C SER A 103 -13.43 34.49 14.88
N LEU A 104 -13.43 34.27 16.19
CA LEU A 104 -14.53 34.62 17.10
C LEU A 104 -14.58 36.10 17.44
N ASP A 105 -13.49 36.88 17.24
CA ASP A 105 -13.40 38.31 17.56
C ASP A 105 -14.04 39.20 16.49
N ILE A 106 -14.39 38.60 15.33
CA ILE A 106 -15.01 39.35 14.24
C ILE A 106 -16.51 39.44 14.52
N ASN A 107 -16.94 40.49 15.20
CA ASN A 107 -18.32 40.95 15.14
C ASN A 107 -18.61 41.42 13.70
N ALA A 108 -18.90 40.46 12.82
CA ALA A 108 -19.46 40.74 11.52
C ALA A 108 -20.81 41.41 11.81
N LYS A 109 -20.86 42.77 11.75
CA LYS A 109 -22.13 43.42 11.54
C LYS A 109 -22.62 42.92 10.18
N PRO A 110 -23.62 42.05 10.13
CA PRO A 110 -24.09 41.57 8.85
C PRO A 110 -24.60 42.73 8.05
N PHE A 111 -24.21 42.88 6.80
CA PHE A 111 -24.72 43.85 5.85
C PHE A 111 -26.24 43.70 5.63
N TYR A 112 -26.81 42.62 6.12
CA TYR A 112 -28.23 42.33 6.15
C TYR A 112 -28.66 42.13 7.61
N LYS A 113 -29.67 42.91 8.06
CA LYS A 113 -30.43 42.57 9.27
C LYS A 113 -31.12 41.23 9.00
N VAL A 114 -30.50 40.14 9.42
CA VAL A 114 -31.23 38.89 9.56
C VAL A 114 -32.29 39.13 10.63
N PRO A 115 -33.60 38.89 10.37
CA PRO A 115 -34.60 38.97 11.43
C PRO A 115 -34.17 38.05 12.56
N GLU A 116 -34.19 38.58 13.77
CA GLU A 116 -33.88 37.85 14.99
C GLU A 116 -34.77 36.62 15.06
N VAL A 117 -34.21 35.43 14.73
CA VAL A 117 -34.86 34.16 15.04
C VAL A 117 -34.74 34.00 16.54
N GLN A 118 -35.85 34.24 17.25
CA GLN A 118 -35.94 33.92 18.66
C GLN A 118 -35.79 32.42 18.83
N GLU A 119 -34.58 31.98 19.08
CA GLU A 119 -34.34 30.62 19.58
C GLU A 119 -34.98 30.50 20.94
N LYS A 120 -36.12 29.81 21.00
CA LYS A 120 -36.75 29.39 22.23
C LYS A 120 -35.77 28.48 22.95
N LYS A 121 -35.06 29.02 23.95
CA LYS A 121 -34.22 28.24 24.85
C LYS A 121 -35.09 27.16 25.48
N LEU A 122 -34.93 25.94 25.01
CA LEU A 122 -35.33 24.78 25.77
C LEU A 122 -34.39 24.73 26.98
N THR A 123 -34.96 25.08 28.15
CA THR A 123 -34.30 24.90 29.43
C THR A 123 -33.95 23.45 29.61
N THR A 124 -32.72 23.10 29.37
CA THR A 124 -32.10 21.87 29.87
C THR A 124 -31.22 22.28 31.03
N ASP A 125 -31.66 21.84 32.21
CA ASP A 125 -31.00 22.10 33.48
C ASP A 125 -29.54 21.60 33.45
N ASN A 126 -28.64 22.49 33.96
CA ASN A 126 -27.37 22.19 34.61
C ASN A 126 -26.49 21.10 34.01
N ILE A 127 -25.95 21.34 32.80
CA ILE A 127 -24.67 20.76 32.41
C ILE A 127 -23.62 21.83 32.69
N PRO A 128 -22.65 21.64 33.58
CA PRO A 128 -21.57 22.60 33.76
C PRO A 128 -20.84 22.73 32.41
N ASP A 129 -20.66 23.99 32.01
CA ASP A 129 -20.05 24.37 30.73
C ASP A 129 -18.57 23.92 30.74
N THR A 130 -18.33 22.63 30.42
CA THR A 130 -17.00 22.03 30.31
C THR A 130 -16.28 22.49 29.05
N SER A 131 -16.96 23.24 28.15
CA SER A 131 -16.40 23.78 26.91
C SER A 131 -15.30 24.81 27.16
N ASP A 132 -15.44 25.68 28.15
CA ASP A 132 -14.48 26.76 28.43
C ASP A 132 -13.14 26.26 29.00
N LEU A 133 -13.17 25.27 29.88
CA LEU A 133 -11.96 24.68 30.47
C LEU A 133 -11.12 23.91 29.45
N THR A 134 -11.78 23.26 28.50
CA THR A 134 -11.14 22.49 27.45
C THR A 134 -10.49 23.39 26.41
N THR A 135 -11.14 24.47 26.03
CA THR A 135 -10.61 25.47 25.08
C THR A 135 -9.37 26.18 25.63
N GLN A 136 -9.36 26.52 26.93
CA GLN A 136 -8.20 27.14 27.59
C GLN A 136 -6.98 26.21 27.65
N GLN A 137 -7.17 24.92 27.81
CA GLN A 137 -6.07 23.93 27.81
C GLN A 137 -5.48 23.77 26.41
N GLU A 138 -6.32 23.74 25.38
CA GLU A 138 -5.88 23.67 23.98
C GLU A 138 -5.08 24.91 23.59
N GLU A 139 -5.54 26.07 23.97
CA GLU A 139 -4.84 27.33 23.72
C GLU A 139 -3.51 27.42 24.44
N LYS A 140 -3.41 26.94 25.69
CA LYS A 140 -2.15 26.85 26.41
C LYS A 140 -1.15 25.91 25.74
N LEU A 141 -1.59 24.76 25.26
CA LEU A 141 -0.75 23.83 24.51
C LEU A 141 -0.25 24.44 23.20
N LEU A 142 -1.14 25.07 22.44
CA LEU A 142 -0.80 25.73 21.20
C LEU A 142 0.21 26.87 21.43
N ASN A 143 -0.02 27.70 22.45
CA ASN A 143 0.88 28.80 22.83
C ASN A 143 2.27 28.30 23.22
N LYS A 144 2.35 27.19 23.95
CA LYS A 144 3.61 26.55 24.30
C LYS A 144 4.36 26.07 23.04
N ILE A 145 3.68 25.38 22.14
CA ILE A 145 4.28 24.90 20.88
C ILE A 145 4.77 26.08 20.02
N ILE A 146 3.97 27.16 19.94
CA ILE A 146 4.38 28.36 19.19
C ILE A 146 5.62 28.98 19.81
N SER A 147 5.66 29.16 21.15
CA SER A 147 6.81 29.77 21.84
C SER A 147 8.10 28.95 21.66
N ASP A 148 8.01 27.63 21.75
CA ASP A 148 9.16 26.74 21.56
C ASP A 148 9.70 26.85 20.11
N ASN A 149 8.82 26.89 19.12
CA ASN A 149 9.21 27.02 17.72
C ASN A 149 9.68 28.42 17.32
N LEU A 150 9.20 29.48 17.96
CA LEU A 150 9.71 30.84 17.78
C LEU A 150 11.20 30.97 18.19
N ASN A 151 11.67 30.10 19.09
CA ASN A 151 13.08 30.09 19.50
C ASN A 151 14.00 29.51 18.42
N ILE A 152 13.47 28.66 17.56
CA ILE A 152 14.22 27.92 16.53
C ILE A 152 14.16 28.65 15.18
N LEU A 153 13.23 29.60 15.01
CA LEU A 153 12.97 30.28 13.75
C LEU A 153 14.13 31.23 13.38
N GLY A 154 14.87 30.92 12.31
CA GLY A 154 15.85 31.81 11.70
C GLY A 154 15.18 32.89 10.83
N SER A 155 15.93 33.95 10.52
CA SER A 155 15.41 35.21 9.94
C SER A 155 14.68 35.08 8.59
N ASP A 156 14.82 33.97 7.86
CA ASP A 156 14.36 33.91 6.46
C ASP A 156 13.52 32.65 6.11
N LYS A 157 13.07 31.90 7.09
CA LYS A 157 12.38 30.63 6.85
C LYS A 157 10.94 30.64 7.39
N VAL A 158 10.00 30.21 6.56
CA VAL A 158 8.65 29.84 7.03
C VAL A 158 8.71 28.44 7.63
N LEU A 159 8.48 28.34 8.92
CA LEU A 159 8.32 27.08 9.62
C LEU A 159 6.84 26.71 9.65
N THR A 160 6.47 25.54 9.17
CA THR A 160 5.10 25.04 9.21
C THR A 160 5.09 23.65 9.82
N PHE A 161 4.17 23.43 10.72
CA PHE A 161 3.95 22.11 11.33
C PHE A 161 2.44 21.88 11.48
N SER A 162 2.08 20.63 11.51
CA SER A 162 0.73 20.19 11.81
C SER A 162 0.68 19.55 13.19
N LYS A 163 -0.42 19.74 13.89
CA LYS A 163 -0.67 19.10 15.18
C LYS A 163 -2.13 18.72 15.29
N LYS A 164 -2.38 17.47 15.69
CA LYS A 164 -3.72 17.07 16.09
C LYS A 164 -3.91 17.42 17.57
N ILE A 165 -4.86 18.30 17.86
CA ILE A 165 -5.25 18.66 19.22
C ILE A 165 -6.69 18.16 19.40
N LYS A 166 -6.85 17.08 20.19
CA LYS A 166 -8.10 16.32 20.32
C LYS A 166 -8.64 15.85 18.96
N GLU A 167 -9.74 16.46 18.50
CA GLU A 167 -10.38 16.14 17.23
C GLU A 167 -9.95 17.06 16.08
N ASN A 168 -9.40 18.25 16.41
CA ASN A 168 -9.04 19.26 15.43
C ASN A 168 -7.61 19.05 14.91
N PHE A 169 -7.47 19.06 13.60
CA PHE A 169 -6.19 19.05 12.91
C PHE A 169 -5.80 20.49 12.56
N ILE A 170 -4.78 21.00 13.25
CA ILE A 170 -4.38 22.40 13.15
C ILE A 170 -3.05 22.47 12.41
N VAL A 171 -2.97 23.36 11.43
CA VAL A 171 -1.74 23.74 10.75
C VAL A 171 -1.29 25.12 11.23
N VAL A 172 -0.08 25.20 11.72
CA VAL A 172 0.53 26.45 12.22
C VAL A 172 1.72 26.79 11.35
N SER A 173 1.74 28.02 10.87
CA SER A 173 2.86 28.58 10.11
C SER A 173 3.41 29.82 10.81
N LEU A 174 4.73 29.81 11.02
CA LEU A 174 5.48 30.90 11.63
C LEU A 174 6.45 31.46 10.61
N SER A 175 6.56 32.79 10.56
CA SER A 175 7.56 33.48 9.73
C SER A 175 8.03 34.77 10.41
N SER A 176 9.24 35.20 10.07
CA SER A 176 9.66 36.57 10.39
C SER A 176 8.81 37.58 9.62
N LEU A 177 8.42 38.66 10.28
CA LEU A 177 7.71 39.79 9.68
C LEU A 177 8.73 40.88 9.35
N VAL A 178 9.08 40.93 8.07
CA VAL A 178 10.01 41.96 7.55
C VAL A 178 9.20 43.08 6.91
N LEU A 179 9.36 44.32 7.39
CA LEU A 179 8.72 45.52 6.87
C LEU A 179 9.83 46.56 6.61
N ASN A 180 9.81 47.18 5.42
CA ASN A 180 10.87 48.16 5.00
C ASN A 180 12.28 47.64 5.19
N ASN A 181 12.55 46.38 4.88
CA ASN A 181 13.83 45.68 5.05
C ASN A 181 14.31 45.52 6.52
N GLU A 182 13.46 45.78 7.48
CA GLU A 182 13.73 45.56 8.91
C GLU A 182 12.86 44.45 9.46
N ASN A 183 13.45 43.56 10.26
CA ASN A 183 12.69 42.55 10.98
C ASN A 183 11.98 43.21 12.18
N LYS A 184 10.67 43.35 12.08
CA LYS A 184 9.82 43.94 13.12
C LYS A 184 9.31 42.92 14.14
N GLY A 185 9.46 41.61 13.84
CA GLY A 185 8.99 40.55 14.71
C GLY A 185 8.59 39.31 13.95
N PHE A 186 7.54 38.63 14.39
CA PHE A 186 7.09 37.37 13.82
C PHE A 186 5.57 37.41 13.57
N ILE A 187 5.16 36.72 12.52
CA ILE A 187 3.76 36.44 12.24
C ILE A 187 3.47 34.94 12.35
N VAL A 188 2.38 34.63 13.02
CA VAL A 188 1.91 33.27 13.20
C VAL A 188 0.50 33.16 12.65
N ILE A 189 0.30 32.22 11.76
CA ILE A 189 -1.00 31.90 11.18
C ILE A 189 -1.39 30.51 11.67
N THR A 190 -2.59 30.40 12.22
CA THR A 190 -3.19 29.15 12.67
C THR A 190 -4.45 28.89 11.85
N GLU A 191 -4.49 27.73 11.20
CA GLU A 191 -5.61 27.30 10.38
C GLU A 191 -6.15 25.98 10.91
N ASP A 192 -7.47 25.87 11.01
CA ASP A 192 -8.15 24.61 11.20
C ASP A 192 -8.20 23.87 9.85
N SER A 193 -7.55 22.76 9.80
CA SER A 193 -7.36 21.98 8.57
C SER A 193 -7.96 20.57 8.70
N ASN A 194 -9.15 20.49 9.30
CA ASN A 194 -9.90 19.24 9.39
C ASN A 194 -10.25 18.67 8.00
N ASP A 195 -10.36 19.53 7.00
CA ASP A 195 -10.46 19.16 5.59
C ASP A 195 -9.25 18.32 5.13
N ILE A 196 -8.04 18.71 5.54
CA ILE A 196 -6.82 17.94 5.27
C ILE A 196 -6.88 16.57 5.97
N GLN A 197 -7.28 16.53 7.23
CA GLN A 197 -7.41 15.27 7.95
C GLN A 197 -8.40 14.33 7.25
N ASN A 198 -9.56 14.84 6.86
CA ASN A 198 -10.57 14.07 6.13
C ASN A 198 -10.03 13.58 4.78
N ALA A 199 -9.37 14.47 4.02
CA ALA A 199 -8.74 14.10 2.76
C ALA A 199 -7.64 13.04 2.93
N VAL A 200 -6.83 13.11 4.00
CA VAL A 200 -5.84 12.09 4.34
C VAL A 200 -6.51 10.75 4.65
N ILE A 201 -7.57 10.75 5.46
CA ILE A 201 -8.31 9.54 5.81
C ILE A 201 -8.96 8.92 4.57
N GLU A 202 -9.61 9.71 3.73
CA GLU A 202 -10.23 9.23 2.50
C GLU A 202 -9.19 8.64 1.53
N ARG A 203 -8.08 9.33 1.31
CA ARG A 203 -6.98 8.82 0.48
C ARG A 203 -6.37 7.54 1.04
N LYS A 204 -6.13 7.48 2.36
CA LYS A 204 -5.65 6.25 3.02
C LYS A 204 -6.63 5.10 2.82
N ASN A 205 -7.92 5.33 3.03
CA ASN A 205 -8.95 4.31 2.86
C ASN A 205 -9.07 3.86 1.40
N PHE A 206 -8.97 4.78 0.44
CA PHE A 206 -8.96 4.47 -0.98
C PHE A 206 -7.77 3.58 -1.34
N VAL A 207 -6.56 3.97 -0.93
CA VAL A 207 -5.33 3.21 -1.20
C VAL A 207 -5.37 1.82 -0.58
N ILE A 208 -5.81 1.71 0.67
CA ILE A 208 -5.94 0.41 1.35
C ILE A 208 -6.95 -0.49 0.62
N ARG A 209 -8.12 0.05 0.25
CA ARG A 209 -9.13 -0.72 -0.51
C ARG A 209 -8.60 -1.19 -1.86
N THR A 210 -7.89 -0.31 -2.58
CA THR A 210 -7.28 -0.64 -3.87
C THR A 210 -6.19 -1.72 -3.70
N ALA A 211 -5.32 -1.58 -2.71
CA ALA A 211 -4.29 -2.57 -2.42
C ALA A 211 -4.88 -3.94 -2.06
N LEU A 212 -5.94 -3.96 -1.23
CA LEU A 212 -6.66 -5.20 -0.90
C LEU A 212 -7.32 -5.84 -2.12
N SER A 213 -7.92 -5.02 -3.01
CA SER A 213 -8.53 -5.52 -4.25
C SER A 213 -7.49 -6.17 -5.18
N VAL A 214 -6.35 -5.51 -5.38
CA VAL A 214 -5.23 -6.06 -6.16
C VAL A 214 -4.69 -7.34 -5.53
N ALA A 215 -4.54 -7.36 -4.21
CA ALA A 215 -4.13 -8.53 -3.46
C ALA A 215 -5.08 -9.71 -3.66
N ALA A 216 -6.39 -9.46 -3.59
CA ALA A 216 -7.41 -10.47 -3.82
C ALA A 216 -7.37 -11.03 -5.25
N ILE A 217 -7.18 -10.16 -6.26
CA ILE A 217 -7.04 -10.57 -7.66
C ILE A 217 -5.82 -11.47 -7.84
N ILE A 218 -4.66 -11.10 -7.28
CA ILE A 218 -3.44 -11.90 -7.34
C ILE A 218 -3.66 -13.27 -6.70
N LEU A 219 -4.33 -13.31 -5.56
CA LEU A 219 -4.62 -14.56 -4.84
C LEU A 219 -5.54 -15.47 -5.65
N ILE A 220 -6.64 -14.93 -6.19
CA ILE A 220 -7.58 -15.69 -7.04
C ILE A 220 -6.85 -16.24 -8.27
N PHE A 221 -6.05 -15.39 -8.94
CA PHE A 221 -5.28 -15.79 -10.10
C PHE A 221 -4.24 -16.85 -9.76
N SER A 222 -3.60 -16.76 -8.60
CA SER A 222 -2.66 -17.75 -8.09
C SER A 222 -3.31 -19.11 -7.88
N ILE A 223 -4.51 -19.14 -7.28
CA ILE A 223 -5.28 -20.38 -7.10
C ILE A 223 -5.67 -20.96 -8.46
N PHE A 224 -6.15 -20.12 -9.37
CA PHE A 224 -6.53 -20.52 -10.73
C PHE A 224 -5.34 -21.16 -11.48
N LEU A 225 -4.18 -20.49 -11.51
CA LEU A 225 -2.98 -21.03 -12.16
C LEU A 225 -2.53 -22.37 -11.54
N ASN A 226 -2.55 -22.45 -10.21
CA ASN A 226 -2.18 -23.69 -9.54
C ASN A 226 -3.11 -24.85 -9.89
N ALA A 227 -4.42 -24.63 -9.90
CA ALA A 227 -5.41 -25.65 -10.16
C ALA A 227 -5.46 -26.08 -11.63
N ASN A 228 -5.37 -25.13 -12.56
CA ASN A 228 -5.62 -25.38 -13.98
C ASN A 228 -4.36 -25.64 -14.81
N ILE A 229 -3.19 -25.19 -14.36
CA ILE A 229 -1.94 -25.30 -15.13
C ILE A 229 -0.91 -26.11 -14.36
N ILE A 230 -0.51 -25.67 -13.15
CA ILE A 230 0.63 -26.25 -12.45
C ILE A 230 0.36 -27.70 -12.03
N LYS A 231 -0.83 -27.96 -11.46
CA LYS A 231 -1.22 -29.30 -10.99
C LYS A 231 -1.31 -30.31 -12.12
N PRO A 232 -2.00 -30.05 -13.26
CA PRO A 232 -2.01 -30.94 -14.41
C PRO A 232 -0.62 -31.22 -14.98
N ILE A 233 0.22 -30.19 -15.20
CA ILE A 233 1.58 -30.36 -15.72
C ILE A 233 2.41 -31.28 -14.80
N ARG A 234 2.29 -31.08 -13.48
CA ARG A 234 2.99 -31.94 -12.51
C ARG A 234 2.53 -33.42 -12.58
N ILE A 235 1.24 -33.65 -12.81
CA ILE A 235 0.70 -35.00 -12.98
C ILE A 235 1.26 -35.62 -14.24
N LEU A 236 1.28 -34.90 -15.37
CA LEU A 236 1.90 -35.37 -16.61
C LEU A 236 3.38 -35.72 -16.46
N GLY A 237 4.15 -34.86 -15.75
CA GLY A 237 5.54 -35.12 -15.46
C GLY A 237 5.77 -36.38 -14.59
N ARG A 238 4.88 -36.69 -13.65
CA ARG A 238 4.94 -37.93 -12.88
C ARG A 238 4.58 -39.14 -13.73
N TYR A 239 3.57 -39.02 -14.58
CA TYR A 239 3.17 -40.09 -15.47
C TYR A 239 4.32 -40.56 -16.38
N THR A 240 5.05 -39.61 -16.97
CA THR A 240 6.24 -39.96 -17.79
C THR A 240 7.35 -40.64 -17.01
N SER A 241 7.61 -40.20 -15.77
CA SER A 241 8.63 -40.84 -14.94
C SER A 241 8.23 -42.21 -14.41
N SER A 242 6.92 -42.42 -14.24
CA SER A 242 6.38 -43.74 -13.81
C SER A 242 6.17 -44.71 -14.96
N ALA A 243 6.30 -44.27 -16.20
CA ALA A 243 6.24 -45.17 -17.38
C ALA A 243 7.36 -46.20 -17.42
N SER A 244 8.38 -46.07 -16.54
CA SER A 244 9.46 -47.09 -16.36
C SER A 244 9.13 -48.11 -15.27
N SER A 245 8.05 -47.99 -14.52
CA SER A 245 7.64 -48.91 -13.46
C SER A 245 6.21 -49.42 -13.72
N ASP A 246 5.98 -50.69 -13.37
CA ASP A 246 4.71 -51.41 -13.59
C ASP A 246 3.49 -50.58 -13.12
N HIS A 247 2.60 -50.28 -14.06
CA HIS A 247 1.29 -49.67 -13.94
C HIS A 247 1.21 -48.20 -13.53
N PRO A 248 1.21 -47.26 -14.51
CA PRO A 248 0.85 -45.86 -14.27
C PRO A 248 -0.63 -45.76 -13.91
N ASP A 249 -0.96 -44.86 -12.94
CA ASP A 249 -2.32 -44.62 -12.50
C ASP A 249 -3.17 -43.93 -13.61
N ASN A 250 -3.79 -44.76 -14.45
CA ASN A 250 -4.54 -44.33 -15.64
C ASN A 250 -5.79 -43.48 -15.33
N LYS A 251 -6.32 -43.52 -14.09
CA LYS A 251 -7.55 -42.77 -13.74
C LYS A 251 -7.37 -41.25 -13.76
N ILE A 252 -6.22 -40.77 -13.29
CA ILE A 252 -5.94 -39.34 -13.21
C ILE A 252 -5.62 -38.76 -14.59
N ILE A 253 -4.87 -39.51 -15.42
CA ILE A 253 -4.52 -39.15 -16.79
C ILE A 253 -5.78 -39.05 -17.66
N ASN A 254 -6.70 -40.00 -17.54
CA ASN A 254 -7.94 -39.96 -18.29
C ASN A 254 -8.76 -38.67 -18.08
N ARG A 255 -8.75 -38.12 -16.87
CA ARG A 255 -9.39 -36.80 -16.61
C ARG A 255 -8.70 -35.64 -17.35
N ILE A 256 -7.37 -35.69 -17.48
CA ILE A 256 -6.62 -34.65 -18.18
C ILE A 256 -6.81 -34.81 -19.69
N ASN A 257 -6.86 -36.03 -20.20
CA ASN A 257 -7.10 -36.36 -21.61
C ASN A 257 -8.47 -35.82 -22.12
N LEU A 258 -9.47 -35.72 -21.25
CA LEU A 258 -10.78 -35.16 -21.57
C LEU A 258 -10.79 -33.63 -21.72
N ARG A 259 -9.71 -32.92 -21.37
CA ARG A 259 -9.66 -31.49 -21.51
C ARG A 259 -9.60 -31.06 -22.98
N PRO A 260 -10.31 -29.98 -23.37
CA PRO A 260 -10.31 -29.50 -24.74
C PRO A 260 -9.14 -28.54 -25.05
N ASP A 261 -8.31 -28.18 -24.04
CA ASP A 261 -7.23 -27.22 -24.14
C ASP A 261 -5.88 -27.86 -24.53
N GLU A 262 -4.81 -27.04 -24.58
CA GLU A 262 -3.46 -27.45 -24.94
C GLU A 262 -2.89 -28.49 -23.97
N ILE A 263 -3.28 -28.40 -22.70
CA ILE A 263 -2.88 -29.39 -21.68
C ILE A 263 -3.50 -30.76 -21.97
N GLY A 264 -4.75 -30.79 -22.42
CA GLY A 264 -5.40 -32.01 -22.88
C GLY A 264 -4.76 -32.58 -24.14
N ASN A 265 -4.39 -31.73 -25.10
CA ASN A 265 -3.66 -32.17 -26.31
C ASN A 265 -2.30 -32.77 -25.97
N LEU A 266 -1.55 -32.11 -25.07
CA LEU A 266 -0.25 -32.61 -24.58
C LEU A 266 -0.43 -33.96 -23.88
N SER A 267 -1.47 -34.10 -23.05
CA SER A 267 -1.77 -35.34 -22.34
C SER A 267 -2.05 -36.49 -23.28
N ARG A 268 -2.89 -36.30 -24.31
CA ARG A 268 -3.18 -37.33 -25.32
C ARG A 268 -1.98 -37.75 -26.12
N SER A 269 -1.16 -36.79 -26.56
CA SER A 269 0.08 -37.08 -27.28
C SER A 269 1.05 -37.91 -26.43
N LEU A 270 1.21 -37.54 -25.16
CA LEU A 270 2.06 -38.22 -24.22
C LEU A 270 1.57 -39.64 -23.92
N SER A 271 0.26 -39.80 -23.69
CA SER A 271 -0.36 -41.12 -23.51
C SER A 271 -0.15 -42.03 -24.74
N GLY A 272 -0.28 -41.45 -25.95
CA GLY A 272 0.00 -42.17 -27.21
C GLY A 272 1.45 -42.66 -27.33
N MET A 273 2.41 -41.77 -27.03
CA MET A 273 3.83 -42.12 -27.02
C MET A 273 4.15 -43.24 -25.99
N THR A 274 3.63 -43.11 -24.80
CA THR A 274 3.83 -44.10 -23.73
C THR A 274 3.23 -45.45 -24.11
N ASN A 275 2.02 -45.48 -24.68
CA ASN A 275 1.40 -46.72 -25.13
C ASN A 275 2.19 -47.39 -26.27
N ASN A 276 2.70 -46.62 -27.24
CA ASN A 276 3.57 -47.11 -28.29
C ASN A 276 4.90 -47.69 -27.73
N LEU A 277 5.45 -47.08 -26.70
CA LEU A 277 6.65 -47.55 -26.01
C LEU A 277 6.38 -48.91 -25.35
N TYR A 278 5.28 -49.06 -24.62
CA TYR A 278 4.91 -50.34 -24.01
C TYR A 278 4.74 -51.45 -25.05
N LYS A 279 4.05 -51.20 -26.16
CA LYS A 279 3.88 -52.16 -27.25
C LYS A 279 5.25 -52.62 -27.82
N ARG A 280 6.21 -51.69 -27.93
CA ARG A 280 7.56 -52.03 -28.40
C ARG A 280 8.30 -52.88 -27.39
N ILE A 281 8.19 -52.59 -26.11
CA ILE A 281 8.82 -53.38 -25.04
C ILE A 281 8.21 -54.78 -25.03
N GLU A 282 6.89 -54.91 -25.04
CA GLU A 282 6.19 -56.20 -25.09
C GLU A 282 6.58 -57.03 -26.32
N PHE A 283 6.69 -56.38 -27.48
CA PHE A 283 7.18 -57.04 -28.69
C PHE A 283 8.62 -57.53 -28.53
N ALA A 284 9.52 -56.69 -27.99
CA ALA A 284 10.91 -57.09 -27.75
C ALA A 284 11.06 -58.24 -26.76
N GLU A 285 10.26 -58.25 -25.69
CA GLU A 285 10.23 -59.33 -24.70
C GLU A 285 9.74 -60.65 -25.32
N ARG A 286 8.65 -60.61 -26.10
CA ARG A 286 8.15 -61.79 -26.83
C ARG A 286 9.21 -62.33 -27.81
N PHE A 287 9.78 -61.39 -28.61
CA PHE A 287 10.84 -61.78 -29.57
C PHE A 287 12.08 -62.43 -28.88
N ALA A 288 12.53 -61.88 -27.74
CA ALA A 288 13.62 -62.41 -26.96
C ALA A 288 13.24 -63.78 -26.37
N SER A 289 12.03 -64.02 -25.93
CA SER A 289 11.50 -65.29 -25.45
C SER A 289 11.50 -66.33 -26.57
N ASP A 290 10.92 -65.96 -27.73
CA ASP A 290 10.85 -66.87 -28.90
C ASP A 290 12.25 -67.25 -29.41
N LEU A 291 13.19 -66.28 -29.53
CA LEU A 291 14.57 -66.52 -29.85
C LEU A 291 15.24 -67.48 -28.85
N THR A 292 14.96 -67.30 -27.55
CA THR A 292 15.53 -68.18 -26.52
C THR A 292 15.03 -69.62 -26.70
N HIS A 293 13.76 -69.80 -27.03
CA HIS A 293 13.18 -71.10 -27.30
C HIS A 293 13.74 -71.72 -28.60
N GLU A 294 13.86 -70.98 -29.69
CA GLU A 294 14.41 -71.45 -30.97
C GLU A 294 15.87 -71.75 -30.90
N ILE A 295 16.66 -71.02 -30.08
CA ILE A 295 18.11 -71.37 -29.89
C ILE A 295 18.28 -72.57 -28.97
N ARG A 296 17.43 -72.76 -27.95
CA ARG A 296 17.49 -73.86 -27.01
C ARG A 296 17.31 -75.22 -27.74
N ASN A 297 16.43 -75.32 -28.75
CA ASN A 297 16.08 -76.48 -29.46
C ASN A 297 17.31 -77.07 -30.23
N PRO A 298 18.03 -76.31 -31.09
CA PRO A 298 19.22 -76.85 -31.78
C PRO A 298 20.40 -77.09 -30.82
N LEU A 299 20.53 -76.26 -29.73
CA LEU A 299 21.56 -76.52 -28.73
C LEU A 299 21.28 -77.81 -27.95
N ALA A 300 20.06 -78.17 -27.64
CA ALA A 300 19.69 -79.45 -27.04
C ALA A 300 19.98 -80.59 -27.98
N SER A 301 19.69 -80.44 -29.28
CA SER A 301 20.01 -81.46 -30.30
C SER A 301 21.52 -81.65 -30.48
N LEU A 302 22.31 -80.57 -30.52
CA LEU A 302 23.77 -80.60 -30.57
C LEU A 302 24.37 -81.22 -29.32
N LYS A 303 23.85 -80.94 -28.14
CA LYS A 303 24.25 -81.54 -26.88
C LYS A 303 24.00 -83.09 -26.90
N ALA A 304 22.81 -83.52 -27.30
CA ALA A 304 22.44 -84.88 -27.41
C ALA A 304 23.33 -85.60 -28.43
N ALA A 305 23.63 -84.96 -29.58
CA ALA A 305 24.58 -85.56 -30.57
C ALA A 305 26.01 -85.65 -30.04
N SER A 306 26.46 -84.66 -29.27
CA SER A 306 27.81 -84.67 -28.66
C SER A 306 27.97 -85.77 -27.57
N GLU A 307 26.90 -86.08 -26.85
CA GLU A 307 26.85 -87.14 -25.83
C GLU A 307 26.84 -88.56 -26.46
N LEU A 308 26.39 -88.70 -27.70
CA LEU A 308 26.38 -89.94 -28.42
C LEU A 308 27.73 -90.22 -29.12
N LEU A 309 28.53 -89.23 -29.40
CA LEU A 309 29.84 -89.39 -30.07
C LEU A 309 30.88 -90.26 -29.34
N PRO A 310 31.01 -90.22 -27.99
CA PRO A 310 31.92 -91.09 -27.26
C PRO A 310 31.56 -92.59 -27.41
N ASN A 311 30.28 -92.95 -27.51
CA ASN A 311 29.78 -94.31 -27.62
C ASN A 311 29.92 -94.93 -29.05
N ALA A 312 30.17 -94.07 -30.03
CA ALA A 312 30.33 -94.52 -31.42
C ALA A 312 31.79 -94.91 -31.81
N LYS A 313 32.76 -94.79 -30.88
CA LYS A 313 34.14 -95.13 -31.10
C LYS A 313 34.51 -96.58 -30.66
N ASP A 314 33.58 -97.31 -30.03
CA ASP A 314 33.76 -98.68 -29.53
C ASP A 314 32.88 -99.70 -30.30
N SER A 315 32.61 -99.54 -31.62
CA SER A 315 31.94 -100.46 -32.51
C SER A 315 32.79 -100.75 -33.73
#